data_c89b73546290e8d211917f59d09331f1
#
_entry.id   c89b73546290e8d211917f59d09331f1
#
_cell.length_a   1.000
_cell.length_b   1.000
_cell.length_c   1.000
_cell.angle_alpha   90.00
_cell.angle_beta   90.00
_cell.angle_gamma   90.00
#
_symmetry.space_group_name_H-M   'P 1'
#
loop_
_entity.id
_entity.type
_entity.pdbx_description
1 polymer ?
#
loop_
_entity_poly.entity_id
_entity_poly.type
_entity_poly.pdbx_seq_one_letter_code
_entity_poly.pdbx_strand_id
1 'polypeptide(L)'
;MQENELKYYEKTKNWDFSYIKRKTEKLTNWDFYEKIKENTTIKSLCLDIGTGGGERVLKKYPEVGMIIATDFSKEMLKTAKENQKQYPEKRVKFTYMDSRKMKFPKETFDLVSARHTVINAEQIHECLVKGGKLIIEGIDKEDCQEIKEIFKRGQAYNDKIAISEQDYLDLVKAGFKKIERVQIIENEYYNTEQDLMALLLKVPIIDDFSEINNEKFEHRTIIEKDLFDEYVRKYKTEKGILLKRRLYGIIAEK
;
A
#
# COMPACT_ATOMS: atom_id res chain seq x y z
N MET A 1 -12.92 8.74 -7.23
CA MET A 1 -11.75 9.34 -6.54
C MET A 1 -12.21 10.63 -5.95
N GLN A 2 -11.88 10.86 -4.72
CA GLN A 2 -12.26 12.09 -4.07
C GLN A 2 -11.17 13.13 -4.30
N GLU A 3 -11.58 14.38 -4.41
CA GLU A 3 -10.69 15.50 -4.74
C GLU A 3 -9.56 15.66 -3.69
N ASN A 4 -9.84 15.38 -2.43
CA ASN A 4 -8.88 15.46 -1.35
C ASN A 4 -7.79 14.39 -1.43
N GLU A 5 -8.16 13.15 -1.78
CA GLU A 5 -7.21 12.05 -2.00
C GLU A 5 -6.25 12.38 -3.15
N LEU A 6 -6.76 12.88 -4.27
CA LEU A 6 -5.93 13.30 -5.40
C LEU A 6 -4.96 14.42 -5.00
N LYS A 7 -5.46 15.48 -4.34
CA LYS A 7 -4.63 16.60 -3.86
C LYS A 7 -3.51 16.12 -2.93
N TYR A 8 -3.80 15.15 -2.07
CA TYR A 8 -2.79 14.55 -1.20
C TYR A 8 -1.66 13.88 -1.99
N TYR A 9 -2.00 13.02 -2.96
CA TYR A 9 -0.98 12.32 -3.76
C TYR A 9 -0.21 13.26 -4.69
N GLU A 10 -0.85 14.28 -5.25
CA GLU A 10 -0.17 15.30 -6.05
C GLU A 10 0.84 16.11 -5.21
N LYS A 11 0.53 16.37 -3.93
CA LYS A 11 1.43 17.05 -2.99
C LYS A 11 2.57 16.13 -2.54
N THR A 12 2.31 14.84 -2.33
CA THR A 12 3.30 13.87 -1.83
C THR A 12 4.39 13.56 -2.85
N LYS A 13 4.07 13.46 -4.14
CA LYS A 13 4.95 13.28 -5.31
C LYS A 13 5.81 12.01 -5.34
N ASN A 14 6.18 11.43 -4.20
CA ASN A 14 6.99 10.21 -4.09
C ASN A 14 6.81 9.52 -2.73
N TRP A 15 7.21 8.25 -2.68
CA TRP A 15 7.22 7.45 -1.45
C TRP A 15 8.66 7.11 -1.00
N ASP A 16 9.57 8.09 -1.12
CA ASP A 16 10.90 7.96 -0.54
C ASP A 16 10.86 8.24 0.98
N PHE A 17 11.25 7.25 1.76
CA PHE A 17 11.37 7.30 3.22
C PHE A 17 12.81 7.10 3.68
N SER A 18 13.79 7.22 2.78
CA SER A 18 15.21 6.93 3.08
C SER A 18 15.81 7.85 4.13
N TYR A 19 15.27 9.04 4.30
CA TYR A 19 15.69 10.01 5.29
C TYR A 19 15.16 9.73 6.71
N ILE A 20 14.13 8.88 6.86
CA ILE A 20 13.54 8.49 8.14
C ILE A 20 14.31 7.31 8.71
N LYS A 21 14.95 7.51 9.87
CA LYS A 21 15.77 6.49 10.50
C LYS A 21 14.93 5.63 11.45
N ARG A 22 14.79 4.37 11.10
CA ARG A 22 14.11 3.38 11.93
C ARG A 22 14.70 1.99 11.74
N LYS A 23 14.44 1.11 12.69
CA LYS A 23 14.66 -0.34 12.60
C LYS A 23 13.32 -1.02 12.53
N THR A 24 13.19 -2.04 11.66
CA THR A 24 11.98 -2.84 11.54
C THR A 24 12.26 -4.26 12.00
N GLU A 25 11.43 -4.77 12.89
CA GLU A 25 11.41 -6.15 13.38
C GLU A 25 10.17 -6.83 12.82
N LYS A 26 10.36 -7.73 11.85
CA LYS A 26 9.26 -8.50 11.25
C LYS A 26 8.89 -9.65 12.17
N LEU A 27 7.64 -9.70 12.61
CA LEU A 27 7.09 -10.76 13.46
C LEU A 27 6.31 -11.81 12.64
N THR A 28 5.91 -11.45 11.43
CA THR A 28 5.30 -12.37 10.47
C THR A 28 6.24 -12.58 9.29
N ASN A 29 6.40 -13.83 8.87
CA ASN A 29 7.21 -14.17 7.70
C ASN A 29 6.39 -13.94 6.42
N TRP A 30 6.32 -12.68 5.99
CA TRP A 30 5.69 -12.25 4.75
C TRP A 30 6.61 -11.26 4.02
N ASP A 31 6.76 -11.44 2.71
CA ASP A 31 7.36 -10.44 1.84
C ASP A 31 6.60 -10.40 0.51
N PHE A 32 6.00 -9.25 0.22
CA PHE A 32 5.16 -9.04 -0.95
C PHE A 32 5.87 -9.37 -2.26
N TYR A 33 7.13 -8.96 -2.40
CA TYR A 33 7.87 -9.17 -3.65
C TYR A 33 8.38 -10.61 -3.78
N GLU A 34 8.68 -11.29 -2.68
CA GLU A 34 8.96 -12.74 -2.72
C GLU A 34 7.70 -13.52 -3.10
N LYS A 35 6.51 -13.12 -2.62
CA LYS A 35 5.24 -13.74 -3.05
C LYS A 35 4.98 -13.53 -4.54
N ILE A 36 5.29 -12.37 -5.10
CA ILE A 36 5.23 -12.14 -6.55
C ILE A 36 6.21 -13.07 -7.28
N LYS A 37 7.46 -13.17 -6.80
CA LYS A 37 8.49 -14.01 -7.39
C LYS A 37 8.13 -15.50 -7.39
N GLU A 38 7.56 -16.00 -6.29
CA GLU A 38 7.07 -17.38 -6.18
C GLU A 38 5.97 -17.72 -7.20
N ASN A 39 5.24 -16.71 -7.69
CA ASN A 39 4.06 -16.86 -8.54
C ASN A 39 4.23 -16.29 -9.96
N THR A 40 5.45 -15.95 -10.37
CA THR A 40 5.76 -15.43 -11.71
C THR A 40 6.94 -16.14 -12.34
N THR A 41 7.08 -15.97 -13.64
CA THR A 41 8.22 -16.41 -14.45
C THR A 41 8.72 -15.26 -15.32
N ILE A 42 9.88 -15.44 -15.95
CA ILE A 42 10.43 -14.47 -16.91
C ILE A 42 9.53 -14.19 -18.12
N LYS A 43 8.47 -15.00 -18.33
CA LYS A 43 7.49 -14.81 -19.42
C LYS A 43 6.21 -14.13 -18.95
N SER A 44 6.00 -14.01 -17.64
CA SER A 44 4.75 -13.50 -17.08
C SER A 44 4.47 -12.05 -17.49
N LEU A 45 3.23 -11.78 -17.85
CA LEU A 45 2.69 -10.43 -18.02
C LEU A 45 2.00 -10.03 -16.72
N CYS A 46 2.50 -8.99 -16.07
CA CYS A 46 2.04 -8.56 -14.74
C CYS A 46 1.39 -7.18 -14.80
N LEU A 47 0.35 -6.98 -13.98
CA LEU A 47 -0.23 -5.67 -13.69
C LEU A 47 0.12 -5.29 -12.25
N ASP A 48 0.70 -4.12 -12.04
CA ASP A 48 0.94 -3.53 -10.73
C ASP A 48 0.04 -2.31 -10.52
N ILE A 49 -0.82 -2.36 -9.51
CA ILE A 49 -1.83 -1.34 -9.24
C ILE A 49 -1.35 -0.46 -8.08
N GLY A 50 -1.42 0.88 -8.25
CA GLY A 50 -0.98 1.84 -7.23
C GLY A 50 0.53 1.89 -7.10
N THR A 51 1.23 1.92 -8.24
CA THR A 51 2.71 1.86 -8.28
C THR A 51 3.43 3.06 -7.67
N GLY A 52 2.69 4.19 -7.46
CA GLY A 52 3.29 5.44 -6.99
C GLY A 52 4.38 5.96 -7.92
N GLY A 53 5.47 6.45 -7.35
CA GLY A 53 6.67 6.90 -8.07
C GLY A 53 7.56 5.78 -8.64
N GLY A 54 7.10 4.52 -8.62
CA GLY A 54 7.80 3.38 -9.19
C GLY A 54 9.02 2.90 -8.39
N GLU A 55 9.35 3.53 -7.27
CA GLU A 55 10.57 3.24 -6.48
C GLU A 55 10.67 1.75 -6.11
N ARG A 56 9.55 1.16 -5.72
CA ARG A 56 9.50 -0.24 -5.30
C ARG A 56 9.47 -1.20 -6.47
N VAL A 57 8.63 -0.93 -7.46
CA VAL A 57 8.49 -1.77 -8.66
C VAL A 57 9.83 -1.85 -9.41
N LEU A 58 10.50 -0.73 -9.62
CA LEU A 58 11.79 -0.71 -10.30
C LEU A 58 12.88 -1.47 -9.55
N LYS A 59 12.90 -1.34 -8.21
CA LYS A 59 13.98 -1.89 -7.37
C LYS A 59 13.74 -3.34 -6.94
N LYS A 60 12.48 -3.74 -6.67
CA LYS A 60 12.17 -4.99 -5.99
C LYS A 60 11.36 -6.00 -6.80
N TYR A 61 10.63 -5.55 -7.83
CA TYR A 61 9.84 -6.48 -8.64
C TYR A 61 10.75 -7.51 -9.31
N PRO A 62 10.41 -8.81 -9.29
CA PRO A 62 11.23 -9.82 -9.95
C PRO A 62 11.33 -9.60 -11.46
N GLU A 63 12.25 -10.29 -12.11
CA GLU A 63 12.32 -10.30 -13.57
C GLU A 63 11.13 -11.07 -14.15
N VAL A 64 10.36 -10.38 -14.98
CA VAL A 64 9.18 -10.91 -15.68
C VAL A 64 9.17 -10.45 -17.13
N GLY A 65 8.24 -10.99 -17.93
CA GLY A 65 8.13 -10.64 -19.36
C GLY A 65 7.80 -9.16 -19.56
N MET A 66 6.83 -8.64 -18.82
CA MET A 66 6.44 -7.22 -18.85
C MET A 66 5.64 -6.87 -17.59
N ILE A 67 5.82 -5.65 -17.10
CA ILE A 67 4.99 -5.06 -16.05
C ILE A 67 4.22 -3.87 -16.63
N ILE A 68 2.91 -3.88 -16.53
CA ILE A 68 2.08 -2.69 -16.69
C ILE A 68 1.87 -2.11 -15.29
N ALA A 69 2.51 -1.00 -14.98
CA ALA A 69 2.47 -0.37 -13.67
C ALA A 69 1.58 0.87 -13.71
N THR A 70 0.58 0.94 -12.84
CA THR A 70 -0.48 1.93 -12.94
C THR A 70 -0.61 2.76 -11.68
N ASP A 71 -0.92 4.03 -11.87
CA ASP A 71 -1.28 4.96 -10.80
C ASP A 71 -2.27 5.99 -11.33
N PHE A 72 -3.10 6.55 -10.45
CA PHE A 72 -4.05 7.60 -10.81
C PHE A 72 -3.48 9.02 -10.63
N SER A 73 -2.35 9.17 -9.97
CA SER A 73 -1.64 10.43 -9.83
C SER A 73 -0.68 10.65 -11.00
N LYS A 74 -0.89 11.69 -11.77
CA LYS A 74 0.01 12.07 -12.88
C LYS A 74 1.39 12.46 -12.38
N GLU A 75 1.47 13.11 -11.21
CA GLU A 75 2.75 13.50 -10.61
C GLU A 75 3.55 12.27 -10.14
N MET A 76 2.88 11.27 -9.55
CA MET A 76 3.53 9.99 -9.23
C MET A 76 4.08 9.31 -10.49
N LEU A 77 3.29 9.25 -11.56
CA LEU A 77 3.75 8.66 -12.83
C LEU A 77 4.88 9.43 -13.50
N LYS A 78 4.94 10.74 -13.33
CA LYS A 78 6.09 11.55 -13.78
C LYS A 78 7.35 11.15 -13.01
N THR A 79 7.26 11.05 -11.68
CA THR A 79 8.36 10.55 -10.83
C THR A 79 8.77 9.13 -11.25
N ALA A 80 7.81 8.24 -11.50
CA ALA A 80 8.09 6.87 -11.91
C ALA A 80 8.88 6.77 -13.23
N LYS A 81 8.52 7.60 -14.21
CA LYS A 81 9.23 7.67 -15.49
C LYS A 81 10.65 8.25 -15.35
N GLU A 82 10.85 9.23 -14.47
CA GLU A 82 12.19 9.72 -14.16
C GLU A 82 13.04 8.66 -13.46
N ASN A 83 12.48 7.97 -12.46
CA ASN A 83 13.15 6.90 -11.77
C ASN A 83 13.51 5.73 -12.70
N GLN A 84 12.66 5.43 -13.69
CA GLN A 84 12.92 4.37 -14.68
C GLN A 84 14.22 4.55 -15.45
N LYS A 85 14.69 5.77 -15.65
CA LYS A 85 15.95 6.05 -16.33
C LYS A 85 17.17 5.40 -15.66
N GLN A 86 17.07 5.11 -14.36
CA GLN A 86 18.11 4.42 -13.57
C GLN A 86 18.03 2.90 -13.70
N TYR A 87 16.96 2.35 -14.32
CA TYR A 87 16.68 0.92 -14.46
C TYR A 87 16.27 0.60 -15.92
N PRO A 88 17.15 0.87 -16.90
CA PRO A 88 16.81 0.71 -18.33
C PRO A 88 16.51 -0.74 -18.73
N GLU A 89 17.00 -1.72 -17.96
CA GLU A 89 16.76 -3.14 -18.16
C GLU A 89 15.36 -3.60 -17.72
N LYS A 90 14.68 -2.83 -16.87
CA LYS A 90 13.35 -3.20 -16.37
C LYS A 90 12.28 -3.03 -17.44
N ARG A 91 11.61 -4.13 -17.76
CA ARG A 91 10.50 -4.17 -18.72
C ARG A 91 9.22 -3.69 -18.07
N VAL A 92 9.11 -2.39 -17.81
CA VAL A 92 7.95 -1.77 -17.17
C VAL A 92 7.40 -0.62 -18.02
N LYS A 93 6.07 -0.55 -18.11
CA LYS A 93 5.33 0.55 -18.74
C LYS A 93 4.45 1.22 -17.70
N PHE A 94 4.76 2.46 -17.36
CA PHE A 94 3.95 3.28 -16.47
C PHE A 94 2.78 3.92 -17.22
N THR A 95 1.56 3.75 -16.71
CA THR A 95 0.35 4.28 -17.34
C THR A 95 -0.65 4.81 -16.30
N TYR A 96 -1.40 5.82 -16.69
CA TYR A 96 -2.46 6.41 -15.86
C TYR A 96 -3.67 5.48 -15.81
N MET A 97 -4.14 5.18 -14.60
CA MET A 97 -5.36 4.40 -14.39
C MET A 97 -5.89 4.59 -12.96
N ASP A 98 -7.20 4.76 -12.84
CA ASP A 98 -7.91 4.62 -11.57
C ASP A 98 -8.23 3.14 -11.33
N SER A 99 -7.72 2.56 -10.25
CA SER A 99 -7.91 1.15 -9.90
C SER A 99 -9.38 0.74 -9.73
N ARG A 100 -10.24 1.70 -9.40
CA ARG A 100 -11.69 1.50 -9.26
C ARG A 100 -12.43 1.38 -10.59
N LYS A 101 -11.80 1.81 -11.69
CA LYS A 101 -12.38 1.87 -13.05
C LYS A 101 -11.40 1.35 -14.09
N MET A 102 -10.85 0.16 -13.83
CA MET A 102 -9.90 -0.48 -14.72
C MET A 102 -10.58 -0.88 -16.04
N LYS A 103 -9.83 -0.80 -17.15
CA LYS A 103 -10.27 -1.27 -18.46
C LYS A 103 -9.13 -2.00 -19.15
N PHE A 104 -9.04 -3.29 -18.87
CA PHE A 104 -8.14 -4.19 -19.59
C PHE A 104 -8.95 -5.27 -20.33
N PRO A 105 -8.42 -5.84 -21.41
CA PRO A 105 -9.02 -7.03 -22.03
C PRO A 105 -9.10 -8.17 -21.00
N LYS A 106 -10.08 -9.05 -21.19
CA LYS A 106 -10.20 -10.27 -20.37
C LYS A 106 -8.98 -11.17 -20.58
N GLU A 107 -8.65 -11.94 -19.54
CA GLU A 107 -7.62 -12.98 -19.60
C GLU A 107 -6.28 -12.48 -20.17
N THR A 108 -5.79 -11.36 -19.65
CA THR A 108 -4.59 -10.68 -20.14
C THR A 108 -3.37 -10.93 -19.23
N PHE A 109 -3.56 -10.88 -17.91
CA PHE A 109 -2.44 -10.90 -16.96
C PHE A 109 -2.30 -12.25 -16.27
N ASP A 110 -1.06 -12.71 -16.14
CA ASP A 110 -0.73 -13.89 -15.35
C ASP A 110 -0.77 -13.58 -13.85
N LEU A 111 -0.41 -12.35 -13.47
CA LEU A 111 -0.42 -11.89 -12.10
C LEU A 111 -0.85 -10.41 -12.02
N VAL A 112 -1.69 -10.12 -11.03
CA VAL A 112 -1.99 -8.75 -10.60
C VAL A 112 -1.43 -8.55 -9.19
N SER A 113 -0.72 -7.46 -8.97
CA SER A 113 -0.20 -7.04 -7.68
C SER A 113 -0.80 -5.70 -7.26
N ALA A 114 -1.15 -5.57 -5.98
CA ALA A 114 -1.71 -4.34 -5.41
C ALA A 114 -1.13 -4.12 -4.02
N ARG A 115 -0.46 -2.98 -3.82
CA ARG A 115 0.18 -2.68 -2.55
C ARG A 115 -0.25 -1.32 -2.02
N HIS A 116 -0.92 -1.32 -0.85
CA HIS A 116 -1.43 -0.12 -0.17
C HIS A 116 -2.31 0.74 -1.10
N THR A 117 -3.21 0.10 -1.83
CA THR A 117 -4.11 0.74 -2.78
C THR A 117 -5.47 0.05 -2.81
N VAL A 118 -6.49 0.79 -3.21
CA VAL A 118 -7.84 0.24 -3.41
C VAL A 118 -7.87 -0.64 -4.65
N ILE A 119 -8.60 -1.74 -4.57
CA ILE A 119 -8.78 -2.70 -5.67
C ILE A 119 -10.22 -2.73 -6.18
N ASN A 120 -10.40 -3.20 -7.40
CA ASN A 120 -11.69 -3.61 -7.94
C ASN A 120 -11.63 -5.12 -8.25
N ALA A 121 -12.14 -5.93 -7.33
CA ALA A 121 -12.03 -7.38 -7.38
C ALA A 121 -12.65 -7.98 -8.66
N GLU A 122 -13.80 -7.48 -9.12
CA GLU A 122 -14.48 -7.98 -10.32
C GLU A 122 -13.64 -7.72 -11.59
N GLN A 123 -13.12 -6.49 -11.75
CA GLN A 123 -12.30 -6.14 -12.92
C GLN A 123 -10.93 -6.82 -12.91
N ILE A 124 -10.36 -7.05 -11.73
CA ILE A 124 -9.12 -7.84 -11.59
C ILE A 124 -9.39 -9.29 -11.97
N HIS A 125 -10.47 -9.89 -11.49
CA HIS A 125 -10.85 -11.25 -11.86
C HIS A 125 -11.06 -11.38 -13.37
N GLU A 126 -11.71 -10.41 -14.02
CA GLU A 126 -11.91 -10.44 -15.46
C GLU A 126 -10.58 -10.39 -16.24
N CYS A 127 -9.65 -9.51 -15.87
CA CYS A 127 -8.40 -9.33 -16.61
C CYS A 127 -7.32 -10.39 -16.33
N LEU A 128 -7.42 -11.17 -15.25
CA LEU A 128 -6.54 -12.30 -15.00
C LEU A 128 -6.83 -13.46 -15.95
N VAL A 129 -5.80 -14.16 -16.38
CA VAL A 129 -5.94 -15.45 -17.09
C VAL A 129 -6.48 -16.51 -16.13
N LYS A 130 -7.01 -17.61 -16.66
CA LYS A 130 -7.44 -18.74 -15.84
C LYS A 130 -6.24 -19.32 -15.06
N GLY A 131 -6.37 -19.45 -13.75
CA GLY A 131 -5.29 -19.82 -12.83
C GLY A 131 -4.30 -18.69 -12.53
N GLY A 132 -4.53 -17.49 -13.09
CA GLY A 132 -3.77 -16.29 -12.73
C GLY A 132 -4.02 -15.86 -11.29
N LYS A 133 -3.09 -15.11 -10.73
CA LYS A 133 -3.11 -14.78 -9.29
C LYS A 133 -3.16 -13.29 -9.02
N LEU A 134 -3.84 -12.96 -7.94
CA LEU A 134 -3.82 -11.65 -7.31
C LEU A 134 -3.02 -11.72 -6.02
N ILE A 135 -2.09 -10.79 -5.83
CA ILE A 135 -1.33 -10.63 -4.59
C ILE A 135 -1.56 -9.22 -4.05
N ILE A 136 -2.04 -9.14 -2.82
CA ILE A 136 -2.31 -7.88 -2.11
C ILE A 136 -1.43 -7.79 -0.87
N GLU A 137 -0.88 -6.61 -0.61
CA GLU A 137 -0.42 -6.17 0.70
C GLU A 137 -1.14 -4.86 1.02
N GLY A 138 -1.95 -4.87 2.07
CA GLY A 138 -2.78 -3.73 2.44
C GLY A 138 -2.55 -3.29 3.89
N ILE A 139 -3.01 -2.06 4.18
CA ILE A 139 -3.01 -1.48 5.52
C ILE A 139 -4.36 -1.79 6.16
N ASP A 140 -4.38 -2.46 7.31
CA ASP A 140 -5.63 -2.78 8.00
C ASP A 140 -6.05 -1.66 8.96
N LYS A 141 -7.31 -1.68 9.39
CA LYS A 141 -7.84 -0.69 10.33
C LYS A 141 -7.08 -0.66 11.66
N GLU A 142 -6.48 -1.78 12.06
CA GLU A 142 -5.68 -1.90 13.27
C GLU A 142 -4.22 -1.43 13.10
N ASP A 143 -3.79 -1.06 11.89
CA ASP A 143 -2.44 -0.53 11.69
C ASP A 143 -2.23 0.75 12.51
N CYS A 144 -1.12 0.80 13.21
CA CYS A 144 -0.79 1.93 14.10
C CYS A 144 -1.90 2.24 15.14
N GLN A 145 -2.64 1.24 15.61
CA GLN A 145 -3.81 1.42 16.47
C GLN A 145 -3.48 2.24 17.71
N GLU A 146 -2.35 1.98 18.34
CA GLU A 146 -1.96 2.61 19.60
C GLU A 146 -1.84 4.14 19.48
N ILE A 147 -1.32 4.65 18.36
CA ILE A 147 -1.27 6.10 18.14
C ILE A 147 -2.64 6.66 17.75
N LYS A 148 -3.40 5.94 16.94
CA LYS A 148 -4.78 6.34 16.58
C LYS A 148 -5.68 6.41 17.81
N GLU A 149 -5.51 5.54 18.80
CA GLU A 149 -6.24 5.58 20.06
C GLU A 149 -5.93 6.82 20.89
N ILE A 150 -4.70 7.30 20.91
CA ILE A 150 -4.32 8.55 21.59
C ILE A 150 -4.93 9.75 20.88
N PHE A 151 -4.84 9.78 19.56
CA PHE A 151 -5.38 10.88 18.75
C PHE A 151 -6.90 10.82 18.56
N LYS A 152 -7.57 9.70 18.93
CA LYS A 152 -8.99 9.43 18.72
C LYS A 152 -9.45 9.59 17.28
N ARG A 153 -8.56 9.34 16.33
CA ARG A 153 -8.77 9.46 14.88
C ARG A 153 -7.67 8.75 14.11
N GLY A 154 -7.86 8.62 12.80
CA GLY A 154 -6.85 8.08 11.89
C GLY A 154 -7.48 7.22 10.81
N GLN A 155 -6.64 6.76 9.88
CA GLN A 155 -7.07 5.95 8.75
C GLN A 155 -7.84 4.71 9.22
N ALA A 156 -9.07 4.55 8.72
CA ALA A 156 -9.99 3.47 9.03
C ALA A 156 -10.34 3.31 10.53
N TYR A 157 -10.04 4.30 11.40
CA TYR A 157 -10.23 4.20 12.84
C TYR A 157 -11.69 3.92 13.23
N ASN A 158 -12.65 4.53 12.52
CA ASN A 158 -14.07 4.38 12.76
C ASN A 158 -14.75 3.33 11.87
N ASP A 159 -13.99 2.62 11.03
CA ASP A 159 -14.56 1.61 10.13
C ASP A 159 -15.13 0.44 10.93
N LYS A 160 -16.31 -0.04 10.53
CA LYS A 160 -16.98 -1.16 11.21
C LYS A 160 -16.31 -2.50 10.90
N ILE A 161 -15.79 -2.63 9.69
CA ILE A 161 -15.19 -3.86 9.16
C ILE A 161 -13.71 -3.59 8.88
N ALA A 162 -12.85 -4.57 9.13
CA ALA A 162 -11.46 -4.52 8.72
C ALA A 162 -11.35 -4.45 7.19
N ILE A 163 -10.39 -3.68 6.67
CA ILE A 163 -10.17 -3.57 5.22
C ILE A 163 -9.86 -4.93 4.62
N SER A 164 -9.04 -5.73 5.30
CA SER A 164 -8.73 -7.11 4.93
C SER A 164 -9.95 -8.02 4.82
N GLU A 165 -10.96 -7.80 5.66
CA GLU A 165 -12.21 -8.55 5.60
C GLU A 165 -13.07 -8.10 4.42
N GLN A 166 -13.16 -6.80 4.17
CA GLN A 166 -13.89 -6.27 3.02
C GLN A 166 -13.28 -6.76 1.71
N ASP A 167 -11.96 -6.66 1.56
CA ASP A 167 -11.27 -7.19 0.37
C ASP A 167 -11.52 -8.69 0.18
N TYR A 168 -11.46 -9.48 1.27
CA TYR A 168 -11.75 -10.90 1.21
C TYR A 168 -13.18 -11.18 0.70
N LEU A 169 -14.18 -10.48 1.23
CA LEU A 169 -15.57 -10.65 0.82
C LEU A 169 -15.78 -10.25 -0.65
N ASP A 170 -15.15 -9.18 -1.09
CA ASP A 170 -15.22 -8.72 -2.49
C ASP A 170 -14.54 -9.71 -3.45
N LEU A 171 -13.44 -10.33 -3.05
CA LEU A 171 -12.78 -11.38 -3.82
C LEU A 171 -13.63 -12.64 -3.93
N VAL A 172 -14.25 -13.09 -2.83
CA VAL A 172 -15.19 -14.22 -2.85
C VAL A 172 -16.34 -13.93 -3.80
N LYS A 173 -16.94 -12.75 -3.70
CA LYS A 173 -18.05 -12.32 -4.57
C LYS A 173 -17.64 -12.26 -6.04
N ALA A 174 -16.42 -11.83 -6.35
CA ALA A 174 -15.88 -11.77 -7.70
C ALA A 174 -15.56 -13.15 -8.31
N GLY A 175 -15.57 -14.22 -7.50
CA GLY A 175 -15.36 -15.60 -7.93
C GLY A 175 -13.94 -16.13 -7.80
N PHE A 176 -13.08 -15.43 -7.08
CA PHE A 176 -11.74 -15.94 -6.74
C PHE A 176 -11.82 -17.20 -5.90
N LYS A 177 -10.81 -18.07 -6.07
CA LYS A 177 -10.66 -19.35 -5.38
C LYS A 177 -9.37 -19.36 -4.60
N LYS A 178 -9.21 -20.34 -3.69
CA LYS A 178 -7.97 -20.53 -2.90
C LYS A 178 -7.45 -19.21 -2.31
N ILE A 179 -8.34 -18.46 -1.67
CA ILE A 179 -7.99 -17.17 -1.06
C ILE A 179 -7.26 -17.43 0.26
N GLU A 180 -5.99 -17.12 0.29
CA GLU A 180 -5.15 -17.16 1.50
C GLU A 180 -5.05 -15.74 2.07
N ARG A 181 -5.30 -15.58 3.36
CA ARG A 181 -5.19 -14.29 4.07
C ARG A 181 -4.25 -14.45 5.26
N VAL A 182 -3.34 -13.50 5.42
CA VAL A 182 -2.39 -13.46 6.53
C VAL A 182 -2.37 -12.06 7.15
N GLN A 183 -2.31 -12.00 8.48
CA GLN A 183 -2.00 -10.77 9.20
C GLN A 183 -0.48 -10.58 9.22
N ILE A 184 -0.01 -9.39 8.82
CA ILE A 184 1.40 -9.02 8.81
C ILE A 184 1.65 -8.11 10.00
N ILE A 185 2.52 -8.54 10.91
CA ILE A 185 2.85 -7.80 12.13
C ILE A 185 4.32 -7.40 12.07
N GLU A 186 4.57 -6.11 12.24
CA GLU A 186 5.92 -5.54 12.32
C GLU A 186 6.01 -4.54 13.47
N ASN A 187 7.16 -4.49 14.12
CA ASN A 187 7.50 -3.42 15.05
C ASN A 187 8.51 -2.49 14.37
N GLU A 188 8.16 -1.22 14.24
CA GLU A 188 9.08 -0.18 13.79
C GLU A 188 9.58 0.62 14.99
N TYR A 189 10.88 0.77 15.12
CA TYR A 189 11.52 1.54 16.19
C TYR A 189 12.19 2.78 15.58
N TYR A 190 11.60 3.95 15.81
CA TYR A 190 12.10 5.23 15.30
C TYR A 190 13.21 5.75 16.22
N ASN A 191 14.33 6.16 15.62
CA ASN A 191 15.50 6.58 16.39
C ASN A 191 15.23 7.85 17.19
N THR A 192 14.47 8.78 16.61
CA THR A 192 14.14 10.08 17.20
C THR A 192 12.67 10.43 17.06
N GLU A 193 12.21 11.40 17.84
CA GLU A 193 10.86 11.98 17.71
C GLU A 193 10.66 12.61 16.33
N GLN A 194 11.70 13.24 15.79
CA GLN A 194 11.69 13.84 14.46
C GLN A 194 11.50 12.80 13.36
N ASP A 195 12.11 11.63 13.49
CA ASP A 195 11.89 10.52 12.53
C ASP A 195 10.45 10.05 12.53
N LEU A 196 9.83 9.86 13.70
CA LEU A 196 8.42 9.47 13.82
C LEU A 196 7.51 10.59 13.31
N MET A 197 7.77 11.85 13.69
CA MET A 197 7.01 13.00 13.22
C MET A 197 7.06 13.13 11.71
N ALA A 198 8.23 12.92 11.09
CA ALA A 198 8.40 12.95 9.64
C ALA A 198 7.54 11.88 8.94
N LEU A 199 7.38 10.70 9.53
CA LEU A 199 6.46 9.69 9.03
C LEU A 199 5.01 10.19 9.10
N LEU A 200 4.56 10.65 10.26
CA LEU A 200 3.16 11.07 10.49
C LEU A 200 2.75 12.25 9.62
N LEU A 201 3.69 13.13 9.27
CA LEU A 201 3.46 14.23 8.34
C LEU A 201 3.44 13.80 6.87
N LYS A 202 4.05 12.65 6.55
CA LYS A 202 4.14 12.15 5.17
C LYS A 202 3.03 11.16 4.82
N VAL A 203 2.51 10.41 5.80
CA VAL A 203 1.48 9.39 5.59
C VAL A 203 0.25 9.64 6.46
N PRO A 204 -0.96 9.31 6.00
CA PRO A 204 -2.21 9.65 6.69
C PRO A 204 -2.54 8.65 7.81
N ILE A 205 -1.58 8.32 8.68
CA ILE A 205 -1.81 7.36 9.78
C ILE A 205 -2.90 7.88 10.73
N ILE A 206 -2.79 9.16 11.13
CA ILE A 206 -3.71 9.83 12.05
C ILE A 206 -4.72 10.72 11.35
N ASP A 207 -4.75 10.69 10.02
CA ASP A 207 -5.76 11.32 9.18
C ASP A 207 -6.52 10.24 8.41
N ASP A 208 -7.75 10.53 8.03
CA ASP A 208 -8.59 9.59 7.31
C ASP A 208 -8.97 10.12 5.93
N PHE A 209 -8.59 9.39 4.89
CA PHE A 209 -9.10 9.57 3.53
C PHE A 209 -9.59 8.23 2.94
N SER A 210 -10.00 7.28 3.79
CA SER A 210 -10.67 6.07 3.33
C SER A 210 -11.94 6.44 2.58
N GLU A 211 -12.34 5.62 1.61
CA GLU A 211 -13.55 5.89 0.82
C GLU A 211 -14.83 5.96 1.65
N ILE A 212 -14.84 5.34 2.82
CA ILE A 212 -15.99 5.31 3.72
C ILE A 212 -16.15 6.63 4.49
N ASN A 213 -15.06 7.32 4.83
CA ASN A 213 -15.06 8.51 5.69
C ASN A 213 -14.63 9.80 4.97
N ASN A 214 -14.61 9.79 3.69
CA ASN A 214 -13.92 10.73 2.83
C ASN A 214 -14.56 12.14 2.74
N GLU A 215 -15.79 12.35 3.24
CA GLU A 215 -16.43 13.68 3.23
C GLU A 215 -15.77 14.69 4.18
N LYS A 216 -14.89 14.22 5.08
CA LYS A 216 -14.26 15.05 6.12
C LYS A 216 -12.74 14.94 6.16
N PHE A 217 -12.10 14.38 5.11
CA PHE A 217 -10.65 14.26 5.11
C PHE A 217 -9.96 15.61 5.05
N GLU A 218 -9.14 15.88 6.06
CA GLU A 218 -8.17 16.96 6.07
C GLU A 218 -6.80 16.38 6.39
N HIS A 219 -5.90 16.35 5.43
CA HIS A 219 -4.50 16.01 5.72
C HIS A 219 -3.84 17.17 6.47
N ARG A 220 -3.42 16.92 7.69
CA ARG A 220 -2.82 17.92 8.55
C ARG A 220 -1.32 18.04 8.28
N THR A 221 -0.86 19.28 8.18
CA THR A 221 0.57 19.61 8.16
C THR A 221 1.14 19.86 9.57
N ILE A 222 0.27 19.88 10.58
CA ILE A 222 0.62 20.12 11.98
C ILE A 222 0.00 19.00 12.81
N ILE A 223 0.83 18.36 13.60
CA ILE A 223 0.44 17.31 14.55
C ILE A 223 0.27 17.95 15.93
N GLU A 224 -0.80 17.57 16.64
CA GLU A 224 -1.04 18.03 18.00
C GLU A 224 0.08 17.57 18.94
N LYS A 225 0.89 18.53 19.40
CA LYS A 225 2.12 18.24 20.12
C LYS A 225 1.89 17.48 21.42
N ASP A 226 0.88 17.84 22.19
CA ASP A 226 0.62 17.21 23.50
C ASP A 226 0.26 15.72 23.35
N LEU A 227 -0.53 15.38 22.33
CA LEU A 227 -0.90 13.98 22.02
C LEU A 227 0.31 13.21 21.48
N PHE A 228 1.13 13.85 20.66
CA PHE A 228 2.36 13.26 20.17
C PHE A 228 3.35 12.98 21.30
N ASP A 229 3.56 13.95 22.20
CA ASP A 229 4.45 13.79 23.37
C ASP A 229 3.93 12.70 24.32
N GLU A 230 2.60 12.56 24.48
CA GLU A 230 1.99 11.45 25.22
C GLU A 230 2.34 10.11 24.58
N TYR A 231 2.20 10.00 23.26
CA TYR A 231 2.55 8.77 22.54
C TYR A 231 4.04 8.43 22.72
N VAL A 232 4.91 9.39 22.49
CA VAL A 232 6.37 9.20 22.62
C VAL A 232 6.72 8.71 24.02
N ARG A 233 6.22 9.37 25.07
CA ARG A 233 6.48 9.00 26.47
C ARG A 233 6.02 7.56 26.76
N LYS A 234 4.88 7.14 26.23
CA LYS A 234 4.29 5.82 26.47
C LYS A 234 4.98 4.70 25.72
N TYR A 235 5.48 4.98 24.50
CA TYR A 235 6.04 3.96 23.60
C TYR A 235 7.56 4.08 23.38
N LYS A 236 8.24 4.92 24.15
CA LYS A 236 9.70 4.99 24.15
C LYS A 236 10.29 3.71 24.76
N THR A 237 11.25 3.12 24.07
CA THR A 237 11.96 1.90 24.47
C THR A 237 13.47 2.11 24.33
N GLU A 238 14.27 1.15 24.78
CA GLU A 238 15.73 1.15 24.56
C GLU A 238 16.09 1.04 23.07
N LYS A 239 15.20 0.44 22.24
CA LYS A 239 15.40 0.30 20.79
C LYS A 239 15.00 1.55 20.00
N GLY A 240 14.31 2.51 20.62
CA GLY A 240 13.71 3.68 19.98
C GLY A 240 12.22 3.83 20.31
N ILE A 241 11.52 4.71 19.60
CA ILE A 241 10.08 4.92 19.77
C ILE A 241 9.35 3.85 18.94
N LEU A 242 8.61 2.97 19.62
CA LEU A 242 7.91 1.85 19.01
C LEU A 242 6.64 2.33 18.29
N LEU A 243 6.48 1.96 17.02
CA LEU A 243 5.24 2.02 16.26
C LEU A 243 4.90 0.60 15.78
N LYS A 244 3.77 0.07 16.23
CA LYS A 244 3.32 -1.27 15.81
C LYS A 244 2.55 -1.18 14.51
N ARG A 245 2.97 -2.00 13.53
CA ARG A 245 2.34 -2.09 12.23
C ARG A 245 1.49 -3.37 12.16
N ARG A 246 0.27 -3.23 11.68
CA ARG A 246 -0.64 -4.34 11.40
C ARG A 246 -1.18 -4.21 9.99
N LEU A 247 -0.50 -4.90 9.09
CA LEU A 247 -0.84 -4.98 7.69
C LEU A 247 -1.52 -6.33 7.41
N TYR A 248 -2.00 -6.51 6.19
CA TYR A 248 -2.48 -7.82 5.74
C TYR A 248 -1.91 -8.18 4.38
N GLY A 249 -1.80 -9.48 4.13
CA GLY A 249 -1.48 -10.04 2.83
C GLY A 249 -2.62 -10.94 2.35
N ILE A 250 -2.90 -10.90 1.05
CA ILE A 250 -3.84 -11.83 0.40
C ILE A 250 -3.18 -12.39 -0.86
N ILE A 251 -3.34 -13.71 -1.07
CA ILE A 251 -3.09 -14.38 -2.34
C ILE A 251 -4.39 -15.02 -2.76
N ALA A 252 -4.86 -14.75 -3.98
CA ALA A 252 -6.09 -15.32 -4.52
C ALA A 252 -5.87 -15.80 -5.97
N GLU A 253 -6.49 -16.94 -6.34
CA GLU A 253 -6.40 -17.54 -7.67
C GLU A 253 -7.74 -17.40 -8.41
N LYS A 254 -7.72 -17.02 -9.71
CA LYS A 254 -8.88 -16.99 -10.59
C LYS A 254 -9.33 -18.39 -11.00
#